data_018f2eb780095bd5b43081c70f125389
#
_entry.id   018f2eb780095bd5b43081c70f125389
#
_cell.length_a   1.000
_cell.length_b   1.000
_cell.length_c   1.000
_cell.angle_alpha   90.00
_cell.angle_beta   90.00
_cell.angle_gamma   90.00
#
_symmetry.space_group_name_H-M   'P 1'
#
loop_
_entity.id
_entity.type
_entity.pdbx_description
1 polymer ?
#
loop_
_entity_poly.entity_id
_entity_poly.type
_entity_poly.pdbx_seq_one_letter_code
_entity_poly.pdbx_strand_id
1 'polypeptide(L)'
;MTRELLYFGSFNPVHNGHIALAEYAIERNLCDEVVLIVSPQSPYKEAAELAPEMDRFEMAERACAASKYPDRIKASAVEFLLPHPSYTVDTLRFLEKECGGRMRFAILMGGDQIAALDGWKEYERLFDYPIYVYPRRGERIDRFTDRITLLDDAPLLDISATDIRLRVAQGEPITGMVAPSVAEYIREKGLWSPADLVAALTVQIEKTPDDRQLLLTRGKLHYRLNEWGRALNDFNRVLALDPAATEAAQYAGMIREILEFRYKDIYNP
;
A
#
# COMPACT_ATOMS: atom_id res chain seq x y z
N MET A 1 -27.75 15.95 10.38
CA MET A 1 -26.68 16.16 9.40
C MET A 1 -25.62 15.13 9.71
N THR A 2 -25.39 14.18 8.82
CA THR A 2 -24.45 13.06 9.01
C THR A 2 -23.01 13.59 8.92
N ARG A 3 -22.14 13.15 9.85
CA ARG A 3 -20.70 13.46 9.85
C ARG A 3 -19.97 12.32 9.16
N GLU A 4 -19.38 12.59 8.00
CA GLU A 4 -18.58 11.63 7.26
C GLU A 4 -17.09 11.93 7.40
N LEU A 5 -16.31 10.93 7.77
CA LEU A 5 -14.86 10.97 7.80
C LEU A 5 -14.30 10.33 6.52
N LEU A 6 -13.70 11.15 5.68
CA LEU A 6 -13.14 10.72 4.40
C LEU A 6 -11.68 10.27 4.60
N TYR A 7 -11.41 9.03 4.28
CA TYR A 7 -10.09 8.43 4.37
C TYR A 7 -9.55 8.15 2.97
N PHE A 8 -8.72 9.04 2.47
CA PHE A 8 -8.15 8.96 1.13
C PHE A 8 -6.96 8.00 1.07
N GLY A 9 -6.92 7.17 0.05
CA GLY A 9 -5.81 6.26 -0.15
C GLY A 9 -5.86 5.47 -1.44
N SER A 10 -4.70 4.98 -1.89
CA SER A 10 -4.64 4.03 -3.01
C SER A 10 -5.13 2.62 -2.62
N PHE A 11 -5.07 2.25 -1.33
CA PHE A 11 -5.48 0.96 -0.78
C PHE A 11 -4.98 -0.23 -1.63
N ASN A 12 -3.67 -0.36 -1.77
CA ASN A 12 -3.00 -1.30 -2.68
C ASN A 12 -2.15 -2.38 -1.95
N PRO A 13 -2.79 -3.33 -1.18
CA PRO A 13 -4.21 -3.42 -0.85
C PRO A 13 -4.63 -2.60 0.37
N VAL A 14 -5.94 -2.55 0.60
CA VAL A 14 -6.50 -2.25 1.91
C VAL A 14 -6.03 -3.32 2.90
N HIS A 15 -5.78 -2.93 4.17
CA HIS A 15 -5.32 -3.87 5.20
C HIS A 15 -5.94 -3.56 6.57
N ASN A 16 -5.76 -4.47 7.52
CA ASN A 16 -6.37 -4.37 8.84
C ASN A 16 -5.98 -3.08 9.59
N GLY A 17 -4.82 -2.48 9.30
CA GLY A 17 -4.46 -1.16 9.84
C GLY A 17 -5.38 -0.04 9.39
N HIS A 18 -5.82 -0.04 8.13
CA HIS A 18 -6.79 0.94 7.64
C HIS A 18 -8.16 0.76 8.30
N ILE A 19 -8.61 -0.49 8.42
CA ILE A 19 -9.90 -0.81 9.04
C ILE A 19 -9.89 -0.49 10.54
N ALA A 20 -8.81 -0.82 11.26
CA ALA A 20 -8.68 -0.48 12.68
C ALA A 20 -8.75 1.03 12.94
N LEU A 21 -8.17 1.86 12.06
CA LEU A 21 -8.29 3.32 12.14
C LEU A 21 -9.73 3.80 11.87
N ALA A 22 -10.42 3.20 10.91
CA ALA A 22 -11.82 3.51 10.64
C ALA A 22 -12.72 3.11 11.81
N GLU A 23 -12.53 1.92 12.39
CA GLU A 23 -13.25 1.45 13.58
C GLU A 23 -12.99 2.36 14.79
N TYR A 24 -11.73 2.73 15.02
CA TYR A 24 -11.35 3.66 16.06
C TYR A 24 -12.08 5.01 15.94
N ALA A 25 -12.16 5.58 14.73
CA ALA A 25 -12.85 6.84 14.51
C ALA A 25 -14.35 6.76 14.88
N ILE A 26 -14.99 5.63 14.58
CA ILE A 26 -16.38 5.35 14.98
C ILE A 26 -16.48 5.22 16.51
N GLU A 27 -15.61 4.44 17.15
CA GLU A 27 -15.59 4.18 18.59
C GLU A 27 -15.34 5.46 19.42
N ARG A 28 -14.52 6.37 18.89
CA ARG A 28 -14.24 7.70 19.47
C ARG A 28 -15.32 8.74 19.16
N ASN A 29 -16.38 8.36 18.43
CA ASN A 29 -17.44 9.28 18.02
C ASN A 29 -16.93 10.51 17.25
N LEU A 30 -15.86 10.36 16.47
CA LEU A 30 -15.33 11.42 15.61
C LEU A 30 -16.27 11.68 14.43
N CYS A 31 -16.97 10.64 13.97
CA CYS A 31 -17.89 10.67 12.84
C CYS A 31 -19.04 9.69 13.01
N ASP A 32 -20.03 9.79 12.17
CA ASP A 32 -21.14 8.85 12.09
C ASP A 32 -20.82 7.72 11.10
N GLU A 33 -20.11 8.04 10.01
CA GLU A 33 -19.63 7.11 8.99
C GLU A 33 -18.18 7.39 8.61
N VAL A 34 -17.44 6.35 8.22
CA VAL A 34 -16.11 6.46 7.59
C VAL A 34 -16.21 5.99 6.15
N VAL A 35 -15.69 6.79 5.22
CA VAL A 35 -15.68 6.46 3.79
C VAL A 35 -14.24 6.37 3.30
N LEU A 36 -13.80 5.16 2.92
CA LEU A 36 -12.53 4.92 2.26
C LEU A 36 -12.65 5.39 0.80
N ILE A 37 -12.04 6.52 0.47
CA ILE A 37 -12.01 7.05 -0.90
C ILE A 37 -10.84 6.40 -1.63
N VAL A 38 -11.16 5.47 -2.53
CA VAL A 38 -10.15 4.76 -3.32
C VAL A 38 -9.65 5.65 -4.45
N SER A 39 -8.40 6.10 -4.37
CA SER A 39 -7.80 6.93 -5.42
C SER A 39 -7.36 6.08 -6.60
N PRO A 40 -7.84 6.34 -7.82
CA PRO A 40 -7.44 5.58 -9.01
C PRO A 40 -5.95 5.78 -9.29
N GLN A 41 -5.50 7.03 -9.28
CA GLN A 41 -4.11 7.41 -9.46
C GLN A 41 -3.78 8.62 -8.59
N SER A 42 -2.97 8.42 -7.55
CA SER A 42 -2.40 9.53 -6.80
C SER A 42 -1.34 10.24 -7.66
N PRO A 43 -1.28 11.58 -7.68
CA PRO A 43 -0.25 12.33 -8.39
C PRO A 43 1.18 12.04 -7.89
N TYR A 44 1.30 11.38 -6.73
CA TYR A 44 2.57 11.07 -6.05
C TYR A 44 2.97 9.59 -6.19
N LYS A 45 2.22 8.76 -6.93
CA LYS A 45 2.53 7.33 -7.15
C LYS A 45 2.54 6.99 -8.63
N GLU A 46 3.51 6.19 -9.05
CA GLU A 46 3.55 5.68 -10.41
C GLU A 46 2.42 4.67 -10.63
N ALA A 47 1.69 4.81 -11.74
CA ALA A 47 0.56 3.93 -12.07
C ALA A 47 0.99 2.45 -12.20
N ALA A 48 2.22 2.20 -12.64
CA ALA A 48 2.76 0.84 -12.83
C ALA A 48 2.90 0.03 -11.52
N GLU A 49 2.85 0.68 -10.36
CA GLU A 49 2.95 0.01 -9.05
C GLU A 49 1.59 -0.37 -8.45
N LEU A 50 0.50 0.11 -9.05
CA LEU A 50 -0.84 -0.07 -8.51
C LEU A 50 -1.54 -1.26 -9.18
N ALA A 51 -2.22 -2.09 -8.39
CA ALA A 51 -3.21 -3.01 -8.92
C ALA A 51 -4.34 -2.22 -9.62
N PRO A 52 -5.07 -2.83 -10.57
CA PRO A 52 -6.20 -2.18 -11.24
C PRO A 52 -7.15 -1.52 -10.23
N GLU A 53 -7.63 -0.33 -10.56
CA GLU A 53 -8.45 0.48 -9.64
C GLU A 53 -9.69 -0.24 -9.13
N MET A 54 -10.35 -1.00 -10.02
CA MET A 54 -11.52 -1.79 -9.66
C MET A 54 -11.19 -2.93 -8.70
N ASP A 55 -10.01 -3.57 -8.83
CA ASP A 55 -9.59 -4.60 -7.89
C ASP A 55 -9.30 -4.00 -6.51
N ARG A 56 -8.71 -2.79 -6.46
CA ARG A 56 -8.46 -2.08 -5.20
C ARG A 56 -9.77 -1.64 -4.52
N PHE A 57 -10.74 -1.20 -5.31
CA PHE A 57 -12.07 -0.85 -4.81
C PHE A 57 -12.80 -2.08 -4.27
N GLU A 58 -12.84 -3.19 -5.01
CA GLU A 58 -13.45 -4.45 -4.57
C GLU A 58 -12.82 -4.95 -3.25
N MET A 59 -11.49 -4.90 -3.14
CA MET A 59 -10.81 -5.25 -1.89
C MET A 59 -11.23 -4.33 -0.73
N ALA A 60 -11.40 -3.02 -0.98
CA ALA A 60 -11.85 -2.07 0.03
C ALA A 60 -13.29 -2.37 0.47
N GLU A 61 -14.21 -2.67 -0.45
CA GLU A 61 -15.59 -3.09 -0.11
C GLU A 61 -15.60 -4.35 0.76
N ARG A 62 -14.82 -5.38 0.38
CA ARG A 62 -14.71 -6.63 1.16
C ARG A 62 -14.15 -6.40 2.56
N ALA A 63 -13.17 -5.50 2.70
CA ALA A 63 -12.60 -5.16 4.00
C ALA A 63 -13.61 -4.39 4.87
N CYS A 64 -14.33 -3.44 4.29
CA CYS A 64 -15.38 -2.69 4.97
C CYS A 64 -16.50 -3.63 5.45
N ALA A 65 -16.95 -4.55 4.60
CA ALA A 65 -17.97 -5.53 4.96
C ALA A 65 -17.52 -6.50 6.06
N ALA A 66 -16.21 -6.76 6.20
CA ALA A 66 -15.65 -7.60 7.24
C ALA A 66 -15.31 -6.84 8.55
N SER A 67 -15.53 -5.53 8.61
CA SER A 67 -15.26 -4.69 9.77
C SER A 67 -16.31 -4.91 10.90
N LYS A 68 -16.03 -4.40 12.10
CA LYS A 68 -17.00 -4.39 13.21
C LYS A 68 -18.25 -3.54 12.90
N TYR A 69 -18.14 -2.60 11.98
CA TYR A 69 -19.19 -1.61 11.65
C TYR A 69 -19.48 -1.57 10.15
N PRO A 70 -19.95 -2.68 9.53
CA PRO A 70 -20.10 -2.78 8.06
C PRO A 70 -21.12 -1.78 7.50
N ASP A 71 -22.09 -1.34 8.30
CA ASP A 71 -23.08 -0.33 7.89
C ASP A 71 -22.56 1.10 7.96
N ARG A 72 -21.43 1.32 8.66
CA ARG A 72 -20.86 2.65 8.94
C ARG A 72 -19.48 2.87 8.32
N ILE A 73 -18.81 1.81 7.86
CA ILE A 73 -17.51 1.87 7.18
C ILE A 73 -17.74 1.39 5.76
N LYS A 74 -17.52 2.28 4.80
CA LYS A 74 -17.86 2.07 3.38
C LYS A 74 -16.65 2.38 2.50
N ALA A 75 -16.58 1.80 1.32
CA ALA A 75 -15.67 2.21 0.27
C ALA A 75 -16.39 3.08 -0.76
N SER A 76 -15.68 3.98 -1.41
CA SER A 76 -16.20 4.84 -2.47
C SER A 76 -15.21 4.93 -3.64
N ALA A 77 -15.75 4.75 -4.84
CA ALA A 77 -15.07 4.94 -6.11
C ALA A 77 -15.32 6.32 -6.72
N VAL A 78 -15.69 7.32 -5.92
CA VAL A 78 -16.07 8.65 -6.40
C VAL A 78 -14.97 9.31 -7.25
N GLU A 79 -13.70 9.09 -6.91
CA GLU A 79 -12.57 9.62 -7.68
C GLU A 79 -12.43 9.01 -9.07
N PHE A 80 -13.04 7.83 -9.34
CA PHE A 80 -13.04 7.24 -10.69
C PHE A 80 -13.89 8.04 -11.67
N LEU A 81 -14.79 8.90 -11.16
CA LEU A 81 -15.64 9.80 -11.96
C LEU A 81 -15.00 11.16 -12.20
N LEU A 82 -13.87 11.45 -11.56
CA LEU A 82 -13.19 12.74 -11.60
C LEU A 82 -12.00 12.72 -12.58
N PRO A 83 -11.55 13.88 -13.07
CA PRO A 83 -10.34 13.95 -13.90
C PRO A 83 -9.10 13.42 -13.17
N HIS A 84 -8.23 12.71 -13.89
CA HIS A 84 -6.95 12.23 -13.39
C HIS A 84 -5.80 13.21 -13.67
N PRO A 85 -4.82 13.31 -12.77
CA PRO A 85 -4.73 12.70 -11.44
C PRO A 85 -5.75 13.30 -10.45
N SER A 86 -6.22 12.48 -9.49
CA SER A 86 -7.20 12.91 -8.49
C SER A 86 -6.57 13.77 -7.41
N TYR A 87 -7.22 14.86 -7.06
CA TYR A 87 -6.82 15.76 -5.97
C TYR A 87 -7.90 15.83 -4.90
N THR A 88 -7.51 15.71 -3.65
CA THR A 88 -8.43 15.71 -2.49
C THR A 88 -9.39 16.91 -2.49
N VAL A 89 -8.89 18.12 -2.83
CA VAL A 89 -9.73 19.32 -2.89
C VAL A 89 -10.82 19.24 -3.96
N ASP A 90 -10.56 18.61 -5.09
CA ASP A 90 -11.56 18.46 -6.16
C ASP A 90 -12.63 17.44 -5.78
N THR A 91 -12.22 16.37 -5.09
CA THR A 91 -13.14 15.35 -4.55
C THR A 91 -14.07 15.97 -3.50
N LEU A 92 -13.54 16.78 -2.59
CA LEU A 92 -14.35 17.46 -1.58
C LEU A 92 -15.37 18.41 -2.23
N ARG A 93 -14.96 19.21 -3.20
CA ARG A 93 -15.88 20.09 -3.97
C ARG A 93 -16.99 19.33 -4.65
N PHE A 94 -16.65 18.19 -5.26
CA PHE A 94 -17.63 17.34 -5.91
C PHE A 94 -18.64 16.80 -4.89
N LEU A 95 -18.18 16.24 -3.78
CA LEU A 95 -19.02 15.70 -2.72
C LEU A 95 -19.92 16.77 -2.09
N GLU A 96 -19.42 17.98 -1.82
CA GLU A 96 -20.23 19.10 -1.31
C GLU A 96 -21.38 19.46 -2.26
N LYS A 97 -21.07 19.53 -3.55
CA LYS A 97 -22.07 19.83 -4.58
C LYS A 97 -23.16 18.76 -4.65
N GLU A 98 -22.78 17.48 -4.65
CA GLU A 98 -23.71 16.36 -4.74
C GLU A 98 -24.56 16.19 -3.45
N CYS A 99 -23.96 16.43 -2.29
CA CYS A 99 -24.64 16.28 -1.02
C CYS A 99 -25.56 17.45 -0.66
N GLY A 100 -25.40 18.62 -1.30
CA GLY A 100 -26.27 19.77 -1.10
C GLY A 100 -26.39 20.22 0.36
N GLY A 101 -25.30 20.14 1.15
CA GLY A 101 -25.25 20.55 2.55
C GLY A 101 -25.91 19.56 3.54
N ARG A 102 -26.27 18.36 3.11
CA ARG A 102 -26.86 17.32 3.98
C ARG A 102 -25.80 16.60 4.84
N MET A 103 -24.54 16.70 4.47
CA MET A 103 -23.40 16.04 5.13
C MET A 103 -22.38 17.05 5.61
N ARG A 104 -21.59 16.66 6.61
CA ARG A 104 -20.40 17.37 7.07
C ARG A 104 -19.22 16.46 6.90
N PHE A 105 -18.23 16.91 6.14
CA PHE A 105 -17.02 16.16 5.87
C PHE A 105 -15.91 16.50 6.87
N ALA A 106 -15.11 15.49 7.20
CA ALA A 106 -13.83 15.61 7.87
C ALA A 106 -12.82 14.74 7.12
N ILE A 107 -11.54 14.95 7.31
CA ILE A 107 -10.47 14.24 6.61
C ILE A 107 -9.66 13.43 7.63
N LEU A 108 -9.38 12.15 7.32
CA LEU A 108 -8.43 11.31 8.04
C LEU A 108 -7.18 11.11 7.18
N MET A 109 -6.00 11.42 7.73
CA MET A 109 -4.74 11.22 7.03
C MET A 109 -3.60 10.81 7.96
N GLY A 110 -2.57 10.19 7.41
CA GLY A 110 -1.35 9.84 8.15
C GLY A 110 -0.41 11.03 8.32
N GLY A 111 0.47 10.96 9.30
CA GLY A 111 1.48 11.97 9.57
C GLY A 111 2.38 12.26 8.37
N ASP A 112 2.75 11.23 7.60
CA ASP A 112 3.51 11.36 6.35
C ASP A 112 2.83 12.26 5.31
N GLN A 113 1.50 12.24 5.25
CA GLN A 113 0.73 13.09 4.35
C GLN A 113 0.72 14.55 4.84
N ILE A 114 0.58 14.77 6.14
CA ILE A 114 0.65 16.11 6.74
C ILE A 114 2.01 16.76 6.51
N ALA A 115 3.09 15.99 6.58
CA ALA A 115 4.45 16.50 6.35
C ALA A 115 4.63 17.07 4.92
N ALA A 116 3.90 16.54 3.93
CA ALA A 116 3.96 16.93 2.52
C ALA A 116 2.75 17.79 2.07
N LEU A 117 1.87 18.19 2.98
CA LEU A 117 0.56 18.78 2.65
C LEU A 117 0.68 20.10 1.87
N ASP A 118 1.69 20.92 2.14
CA ASP A 118 1.92 22.20 1.45
C ASP A 118 2.27 22.05 -0.05
N GLY A 119 2.66 20.86 -0.47
CA GLY A 119 2.82 20.52 -1.88
C GLY A 119 1.51 20.10 -2.57
N TRP A 120 0.39 20.00 -1.85
CA TRP A 120 -0.88 19.58 -2.43
C TRP A 120 -1.63 20.72 -3.11
N LYS A 121 -2.41 20.38 -4.12
CA LYS A 121 -3.25 21.35 -4.84
C LYS A 121 -4.19 22.05 -3.86
N GLU A 122 -4.10 23.39 -3.79
CA GLU A 122 -4.95 24.23 -2.95
C GLU A 122 -5.08 23.73 -1.50
N TYR A 123 -3.98 23.27 -0.91
CA TYR A 123 -3.95 22.65 0.42
C TYR A 123 -4.56 23.50 1.52
N GLU A 124 -4.48 24.83 1.41
CA GLU A 124 -5.08 25.76 2.37
C GLU A 124 -6.59 25.55 2.55
N ARG A 125 -7.28 25.14 1.48
CA ARG A 125 -8.72 24.86 1.51
C ARG A 125 -9.07 23.57 2.24
N LEU A 126 -8.13 22.66 2.43
CA LEU A 126 -8.37 21.44 3.19
C LEU A 126 -8.62 21.76 4.67
N PHE A 127 -8.11 22.89 5.15
CA PHE A 127 -8.34 23.35 6.53
C PHE A 127 -9.73 23.98 6.74
N ASP A 128 -10.56 24.08 5.72
CA ASP A 128 -11.98 24.42 5.87
C ASP A 128 -12.75 23.20 6.47
N TYR A 129 -12.12 22.03 6.49
CA TYR A 129 -12.63 20.79 7.07
C TYR A 129 -11.83 20.40 8.32
N PRO A 130 -12.47 19.76 9.32
CA PRO A 130 -11.72 19.10 10.39
C PRO A 130 -10.75 18.08 9.82
N ILE A 131 -9.48 18.15 10.20
CA ILE A 131 -8.44 17.19 9.79
C ILE A 131 -7.99 16.40 11.02
N TYR A 132 -8.19 15.09 10.98
CA TYR A 132 -7.70 14.14 11.97
C TYR A 132 -6.45 13.48 11.45
N VAL A 133 -5.38 13.48 12.25
CA VAL A 133 -4.08 12.94 11.85
C VAL A 133 -3.66 11.84 12.81
N TYR A 134 -3.40 10.64 12.28
CA TYR A 134 -2.81 9.56 13.06
C TYR A 134 -1.29 9.52 12.83
N PRO A 135 -0.48 9.36 13.90
CA PRO A 135 0.96 9.23 13.76
C PRO A 135 1.31 7.89 13.13
N ARG A 136 2.46 7.81 12.46
CA ARG A 136 3.10 6.53 12.11
C ARG A 136 4.22 6.25 13.11
N ARG A 137 4.64 4.98 13.20
CA ARG A 137 5.66 4.55 14.16
C ARG A 137 6.96 5.34 13.98
N GLY A 138 7.39 6.05 15.03
CA GLY A 138 8.63 6.84 15.03
C GLY A 138 8.52 8.19 14.33
N GLU A 139 7.34 8.59 13.88
CA GLU A 139 7.11 9.86 13.22
C GLU A 139 6.70 10.93 14.24
N ARG A 140 7.30 12.11 14.13
CA ARG A 140 6.93 13.29 14.90
C ARG A 140 6.17 14.25 14.00
N ILE A 141 4.96 14.61 14.41
CA ILE A 141 4.12 15.57 13.71
C ILE A 141 4.36 16.93 14.36
N ASP A 142 5.01 17.83 13.65
CA ASP A 142 5.36 19.18 14.13
C ASP A 142 4.83 20.30 13.22
N ARG A 143 4.15 19.95 12.12
CA ARG A 143 3.57 20.88 11.16
C ARG A 143 2.06 20.99 11.31
N PHE A 144 1.52 22.20 11.16
CA PHE A 144 0.07 22.51 11.19
C PHE A 144 -0.64 22.07 12.48
N THR A 145 0.08 21.97 13.59
CA THR A 145 -0.45 21.45 14.87
C THR A 145 -1.58 22.28 15.47
N ASP A 146 -1.70 23.54 15.07
CA ASP A 146 -2.77 24.47 15.42
C ASP A 146 -4.04 24.30 14.54
N ARG A 147 -3.95 23.55 13.44
CA ARG A 147 -5.00 23.40 12.43
C ARG A 147 -5.50 21.96 12.25
N ILE A 148 -4.95 21.03 13.00
CA ILE A 148 -5.27 19.61 12.94
C ILE A 148 -5.65 19.05 14.32
N THR A 149 -6.31 17.92 14.34
CA THR A 149 -6.51 17.13 15.57
C THR A 149 -5.64 15.88 15.50
N LEU A 150 -4.65 15.79 16.37
CA LEU A 150 -3.77 14.63 16.45
C LEU A 150 -4.46 13.50 17.24
N LEU A 151 -4.40 12.30 16.69
CA LEU A 151 -4.96 11.08 17.27
C LEU A 151 -3.82 10.25 17.88
N ASP A 152 -3.28 10.71 19.00
CA ASP A 152 -2.10 10.12 19.65
C ASP A 152 -2.30 8.67 20.12
N ASP A 153 -3.54 8.29 20.43
CA ASP A 153 -3.92 6.97 20.90
C ASP A 153 -4.56 6.09 19.79
N ALA A 154 -4.44 6.52 18.53
CA ALA A 154 -4.92 5.71 17.41
C ALA A 154 -4.16 4.37 17.31
N PRO A 155 -4.85 3.28 16.92
CA PRO A 155 -4.21 1.98 16.82
C PRO A 155 -3.11 1.97 15.75
N LEU A 156 -1.89 1.64 16.15
CA LEU A 156 -0.73 1.50 15.26
C LEU A 156 -0.48 0.02 15.00
N LEU A 157 -1.01 -0.49 13.91
CA LEU A 157 -0.68 -1.83 13.43
C LEU A 157 0.57 -1.75 12.53
N ASP A 158 1.56 -2.59 12.80
CA ASP A 158 2.78 -2.70 12.00
C ASP A 158 2.51 -3.51 10.73
N ILE A 159 1.66 -2.95 9.86
CA ILE A 159 1.22 -3.55 8.59
C ILE A 159 1.44 -2.53 7.48
N SER A 160 2.17 -2.94 6.44
CA SER A 160 2.31 -2.12 5.24
C SER A 160 1.79 -2.84 4.00
N ALA A 161 1.15 -2.09 3.10
CA ALA A 161 0.69 -2.63 1.82
C ALA A 161 1.86 -3.19 0.98
N THR A 162 3.05 -2.61 1.10
CA THR A 162 4.26 -3.09 0.41
C THR A 162 4.68 -4.47 0.93
N ASP A 163 4.69 -4.66 2.26
CA ASP A 163 5.00 -5.97 2.85
C ASP A 163 3.99 -7.04 2.43
N ILE A 164 2.69 -6.69 2.39
CA ILE A 164 1.66 -7.61 1.91
C ILE A 164 1.93 -8.06 0.48
N ARG A 165 2.23 -7.12 -0.44
CA ARG A 165 2.54 -7.46 -1.84
C ARG A 165 3.78 -8.34 -1.97
N LEU A 166 4.82 -8.06 -1.19
CA LEU A 166 6.03 -8.89 -1.14
C LEU A 166 5.72 -10.30 -0.66
N ARG A 167 4.97 -10.46 0.43
CA ARG A 167 4.57 -11.76 0.97
C ARG A 167 3.75 -12.56 -0.03
N VAL A 168 2.77 -11.93 -0.69
CA VAL A 168 1.98 -12.56 -1.75
C VAL A 168 2.90 -13.09 -2.86
N ALA A 169 3.79 -12.26 -3.39
CA ALA A 169 4.73 -12.66 -4.42
C ALA A 169 5.69 -13.77 -3.94
N GLN A 170 6.03 -13.79 -2.66
CA GLN A 170 6.85 -14.83 -2.05
C GLN A 170 6.04 -16.07 -1.65
N GLY A 171 4.69 -16.06 -1.78
CA GLY A 171 3.79 -17.12 -1.35
C GLY A 171 3.77 -17.32 0.16
N GLU A 172 4.14 -16.26 0.89
CA GLU A 172 4.06 -16.25 2.34
C GLU A 172 2.63 -15.91 2.79
N PRO A 173 2.21 -16.36 3.98
CA PRO A 173 0.89 -16.06 4.48
C PRO A 173 0.73 -14.57 4.82
N ILE A 174 -0.43 -14.02 4.47
CA ILE A 174 -0.87 -12.66 4.84
C ILE A 174 -2.00 -12.68 5.87
N THR A 175 -2.13 -13.78 6.61
CA THR A 175 -3.12 -13.97 7.67
C THR A 175 -2.95 -12.91 8.75
N GLY A 176 -4.05 -12.29 9.16
CA GLY A 176 -4.03 -11.21 10.16
C GLY A 176 -3.60 -9.84 9.63
N MET A 177 -3.10 -9.75 8.38
CA MET A 177 -2.74 -8.48 7.76
C MET A 177 -3.91 -7.87 6.99
N VAL A 178 -4.73 -8.69 6.37
CA VAL A 178 -5.95 -8.30 5.64
C VAL A 178 -7.14 -9.15 6.09
N ALA A 179 -8.34 -8.70 5.76
CA ALA A 179 -9.54 -9.52 5.97
C ALA A 179 -9.45 -10.83 5.15
N PRO A 180 -9.97 -11.97 5.65
CA PRO A 180 -9.93 -13.24 4.92
C PRO A 180 -10.50 -13.16 3.50
N SER A 181 -11.60 -12.42 3.31
CA SER A 181 -12.22 -12.19 2.00
C SER A 181 -11.33 -11.40 1.03
N VAL A 182 -10.47 -10.50 1.54
CA VAL A 182 -9.48 -9.79 0.76
C VAL A 182 -8.33 -10.72 0.36
N ALA A 183 -7.84 -11.56 1.28
CA ALA A 183 -6.79 -12.54 0.98
C ALA A 183 -7.26 -13.54 -0.09
N GLU A 184 -8.51 -13.97 -0.01
CA GLU A 184 -9.12 -14.85 -1.01
C GLU A 184 -9.18 -14.17 -2.38
N TYR A 185 -9.65 -12.93 -2.45
CA TYR A 185 -9.73 -12.15 -3.68
C TYR A 185 -8.36 -11.98 -4.36
N ILE A 186 -7.33 -11.64 -3.56
CA ILE A 186 -5.94 -11.52 -4.04
C ILE A 186 -5.50 -12.81 -4.72
N ARG A 187 -5.78 -13.97 -4.09
CA ARG A 187 -5.43 -15.29 -4.62
C ARG A 187 -6.20 -15.63 -5.89
N GLU A 188 -7.52 -15.39 -5.93
CA GLU A 188 -8.39 -15.67 -7.07
C GLU A 188 -8.01 -14.85 -8.30
N LYS A 189 -7.66 -13.59 -8.10
CA LYS A 189 -7.24 -12.67 -9.17
C LYS A 189 -5.77 -12.81 -9.56
N GLY A 190 -4.96 -13.54 -8.78
CA GLY A 190 -3.53 -13.67 -9.00
C GLY A 190 -2.79 -12.33 -8.90
N LEU A 191 -3.28 -11.40 -8.06
CA LEU A 191 -2.67 -10.09 -7.89
C LEU A 191 -1.28 -10.22 -7.27
N TRP A 192 -0.36 -9.37 -7.71
CA TRP A 192 1.03 -9.31 -7.24
C TRP A 192 1.76 -10.64 -7.38
N SER A 193 1.62 -11.26 -8.54
CA SER A 193 2.40 -12.45 -8.87
C SER A 193 3.91 -12.13 -8.77
N PRO A 194 4.78 -13.15 -8.59
CA PRO A 194 6.22 -12.93 -8.60
C PRO A 194 6.71 -12.21 -9.86
N ALA A 195 6.10 -12.48 -11.03
CA ALA A 195 6.46 -11.84 -12.29
C ALA A 195 6.11 -10.35 -12.32
N ASP A 196 4.92 -9.97 -11.82
CA ASP A 196 4.50 -8.58 -11.73
C ASP A 196 5.45 -7.78 -10.83
N LEU A 197 5.83 -8.37 -9.71
CA LEU A 197 6.73 -7.72 -8.76
C LEU A 197 8.15 -7.60 -9.30
N VAL A 198 8.64 -8.59 -10.05
CA VAL A 198 9.93 -8.50 -10.77
C VAL A 198 9.92 -7.33 -11.75
N ALA A 199 8.83 -7.14 -12.50
CA ALA A 199 8.70 -6.01 -13.42
C ALA A 199 8.76 -4.67 -12.69
N ALA A 200 7.99 -4.51 -11.60
CA ALA A 200 7.97 -3.30 -10.79
C ALA A 200 9.36 -2.98 -10.17
N LEU A 201 10.01 -3.99 -9.58
CA LEU A 201 11.34 -3.84 -9.00
C LEU A 201 12.40 -3.50 -10.06
N THR A 202 12.24 -4.01 -11.28
CA THR A 202 13.17 -3.70 -12.38
C THR A 202 13.17 -2.20 -12.70
N VAL A 203 11.98 -1.59 -12.78
CA VAL A 203 11.85 -0.14 -13.01
C VAL A 203 12.49 0.68 -11.86
N GLN A 204 12.34 0.20 -10.60
CA GLN A 204 12.97 0.88 -9.46
C GLN A 204 14.50 0.75 -9.48
N ILE A 205 15.03 -0.45 -9.81
CA ILE A 205 16.46 -0.70 -9.91
C ILE A 205 17.10 0.12 -11.04
N GLU A 206 16.39 0.38 -12.15
CA GLU A 206 16.88 1.29 -13.20
C GLU A 206 17.17 2.71 -12.69
N LYS A 207 16.39 3.18 -11.70
CA LYS A 207 16.57 4.50 -11.06
C LYS A 207 17.66 4.48 -9.98
N THR A 208 17.81 3.35 -9.29
CA THR A 208 18.75 3.15 -8.18
C THR A 208 19.50 1.83 -8.35
N PRO A 209 20.48 1.75 -9.31
CA PRO A 209 21.09 0.48 -9.73
C PRO A 209 21.89 -0.25 -8.64
N ASP A 210 22.29 0.46 -7.60
CA ASP A 210 23.13 -0.06 -6.49
C ASP A 210 22.33 -0.23 -5.19
N ASP A 211 21.00 -0.17 -5.24
CA ASP A 211 20.15 -0.47 -4.08
C ASP A 211 20.17 -1.98 -3.80
N ARG A 212 20.91 -2.36 -2.75
CA ARG A 212 21.12 -3.74 -2.37
C ARG A 212 19.83 -4.46 -1.97
N GLN A 213 18.90 -3.73 -1.36
CA GLN A 213 17.63 -4.31 -0.90
C GLN A 213 16.70 -4.64 -2.08
N LEU A 214 16.62 -3.76 -3.07
CA LEU A 214 15.86 -4.00 -4.29
C LEU A 214 16.44 -5.19 -5.09
N LEU A 215 17.76 -5.21 -5.25
CA LEU A 215 18.47 -6.31 -5.94
C LEU A 215 18.24 -7.65 -5.22
N LEU A 216 18.42 -7.69 -3.88
CA LEU A 216 18.19 -8.90 -3.09
C LEU A 216 16.75 -9.39 -3.24
N THR A 217 15.80 -8.49 -3.16
CA THR A 217 14.37 -8.81 -3.28
C THR A 217 14.04 -9.37 -4.66
N ARG A 218 14.52 -8.73 -5.75
CA ARG A 218 14.30 -9.21 -7.10
C ARG A 218 14.99 -10.57 -7.35
N GLY A 219 16.19 -10.75 -6.84
CA GLY A 219 16.92 -12.01 -6.91
C GLY A 219 16.14 -13.17 -6.27
N LYS A 220 15.51 -12.96 -5.12
CA LYS A 220 14.64 -13.96 -4.47
C LYS A 220 13.42 -14.30 -5.32
N LEU A 221 12.80 -13.31 -5.97
CA LEU A 221 11.66 -13.56 -6.87
C LEU A 221 12.09 -14.33 -8.12
N HIS A 222 13.23 -13.98 -8.74
CA HIS A 222 13.80 -14.76 -9.84
C HIS A 222 14.12 -16.20 -9.41
N TYR A 223 14.63 -16.41 -8.19
CA TYR A 223 14.86 -17.74 -7.63
C TYR A 223 13.55 -18.55 -7.58
N ARG A 224 12.45 -17.99 -7.10
CA ARG A 224 11.13 -18.64 -7.07
C ARG A 224 10.58 -18.97 -8.44
N LEU A 225 10.86 -18.11 -9.43
CA LEU A 225 10.46 -18.33 -10.82
C LEU A 225 11.35 -19.35 -11.54
N ASN A 226 12.34 -19.95 -10.86
CA ASN A 226 13.38 -20.84 -11.44
C ASN A 226 14.23 -20.14 -12.52
N GLU A 227 14.30 -18.82 -12.49
CA GLU A 227 15.12 -18.00 -13.38
C GLU A 227 16.55 -17.85 -12.82
N TRP A 228 17.25 -19.00 -12.64
CA TRP A 228 18.51 -19.11 -11.90
C TRP A 228 19.59 -18.13 -12.36
N GLY A 229 19.73 -17.90 -13.66
CA GLY A 229 20.72 -16.97 -14.20
C GLY A 229 20.45 -15.53 -13.79
N ARG A 230 19.19 -15.08 -13.83
CA ARG A 230 18.80 -13.74 -13.42
C ARG A 230 18.96 -13.56 -11.91
N ALA A 231 18.56 -14.57 -11.13
CA ALA A 231 18.74 -14.58 -9.69
C ALA A 231 20.23 -14.45 -9.29
N LEU A 232 21.12 -15.23 -9.93
CA LEU A 232 22.57 -15.15 -9.70
C LEU A 232 23.15 -13.78 -10.04
N ASN A 233 22.69 -13.14 -11.10
CA ASN A 233 23.16 -11.80 -11.47
C ASN A 233 22.84 -10.79 -10.36
N ASP A 234 21.63 -10.81 -9.83
CA ASP A 234 21.22 -9.92 -8.74
C ASP A 234 22.00 -10.22 -7.45
N PHE A 235 22.10 -11.48 -7.03
CA PHE A 235 22.86 -11.84 -5.82
C PHE A 235 24.35 -11.53 -5.95
N ASN A 236 24.97 -11.77 -7.11
CA ASN A 236 26.37 -11.41 -7.33
C ASN A 236 26.58 -9.89 -7.29
N ARG A 237 25.61 -9.10 -7.79
CA ARG A 237 25.67 -7.64 -7.68
C ARG A 237 25.58 -7.20 -6.22
N VAL A 238 24.69 -7.79 -5.42
CA VAL A 238 24.61 -7.54 -3.97
C VAL A 238 25.94 -7.85 -3.29
N LEU A 239 26.54 -9.01 -3.59
CA LEU A 239 27.83 -9.42 -3.02
C LEU A 239 29.01 -8.54 -3.45
N ALA A 240 28.96 -7.98 -4.66
CA ALA A 240 29.94 -7.01 -5.13
C ALA A 240 29.85 -5.68 -4.36
N LEU A 241 28.64 -5.27 -3.95
CA LEU A 241 28.37 -4.07 -3.17
C LEU A 241 28.61 -4.28 -1.68
N ASP A 242 28.35 -5.49 -1.20
CA ASP A 242 28.52 -5.89 0.20
C ASP A 242 28.93 -7.36 0.30
N PRO A 243 30.25 -7.64 0.38
CA PRO A 243 30.76 -8.99 0.51
C PRO A 243 30.29 -9.75 1.75
N ALA A 244 29.78 -9.05 2.78
CA ALA A 244 29.26 -9.62 4.00
C ALA A 244 27.76 -9.95 3.95
N ALA A 245 27.09 -9.76 2.81
CA ALA A 245 25.68 -10.05 2.61
C ALA A 245 25.40 -11.57 2.63
N THR A 246 25.26 -12.13 3.84
CA THR A 246 25.13 -13.58 4.09
C THR A 246 23.95 -14.20 3.33
N GLU A 247 22.81 -13.51 3.27
CA GLU A 247 21.61 -14.00 2.59
C GLU A 247 21.83 -14.15 1.07
N ALA A 248 22.46 -13.17 0.44
CA ALA A 248 22.79 -13.24 -0.99
C ALA A 248 23.79 -14.38 -1.28
N ALA A 249 24.76 -14.59 -0.39
CA ALA A 249 25.73 -15.68 -0.50
C ALA A 249 25.05 -17.06 -0.40
N GLN A 250 24.10 -17.22 0.52
CA GLN A 250 23.33 -18.47 0.69
C GLN A 250 22.52 -18.81 -0.58
N TYR A 251 21.74 -17.84 -1.10
CA TYR A 251 20.96 -18.06 -2.32
C TYR A 251 21.88 -18.36 -3.53
N ALA A 252 22.98 -17.62 -3.69
CA ALA A 252 23.92 -17.88 -4.76
C ALA A 252 24.57 -19.27 -4.65
N GLY A 253 24.87 -19.74 -3.43
CA GLY A 253 25.35 -21.10 -3.16
C GLY A 253 24.33 -22.16 -3.59
N MET A 254 23.09 -22.05 -3.10
CA MET A 254 22.01 -22.99 -3.47
C MET A 254 21.79 -23.09 -4.98
N ILE A 255 21.83 -21.95 -5.69
CA ILE A 255 21.67 -21.96 -7.15
C ILE A 255 22.83 -22.70 -7.84
N ARG A 256 24.08 -22.47 -7.40
CA ARG A 256 25.23 -23.16 -7.97
C ARG A 256 25.13 -24.67 -7.78
N GLU A 257 24.73 -25.13 -6.60
CA GLU A 257 24.49 -26.56 -6.34
C GLU A 257 23.40 -27.14 -7.29
N ILE A 258 22.27 -26.42 -7.48
CA ILE A 258 21.20 -26.83 -8.39
C ILE A 258 21.73 -26.94 -9.83
N LEU A 259 22.49 -25.95 -10.28
CA LEU A 259 23.05 -25.95 -11.64
C LEU A 259 24.09 -27.05 -11.82
N GLU A 260 24.99 -27.29 -10.85
CA GLU A 260 25.94 -28.38 -10.87
C GLU A 260 25.26 -29.74 -10.95
N PHE A 261 24.19 -29.96 -10.18
CA PHE A 261 23.43 -31.20 -10.24
C PHE A 261 22.81 -31.40 -11.63
N ARG A 262 22.16 -30.38 -12.20
CA ARG A 262 21.57 -30.44 -13.54
C ARG A 262 22.61 -30.68 -14.66
N TYR A 263 23.81 -30.11 -14.54
CA TYR A 263 24.86 -30.34 -15.54
C TYR A 263 25.49 -31.72 -15.42
N LYS A 264 25.54 -32.31 -14.22
CA LYS A 264 26.06 -33.70 -14.05
C LYS A 264 25.18 -34.74 -14.72
N ASP A 265 23.83 -34.55 -14.69
CA ASP A 265 22.90 -35.45 -15.35
C ASP A 265 22.94 -35.40 -16.88
N ILE A 266 23.43 -34.31 -17.46
CA ILE A 266 23.57 -34.15 -18.91
C ILE A 266 24.83 -34.88 -19.45
N TYR A 267 25.85 -35.10 -18.60
CA TYR A 267 27.11 -35.74 -18.97
C TYR A 267 27.22 -37.22 -18.54
N ASN A 268 26.21 -37.79 -17.91
CA ASN A 268 26.14 -39.21 -17.55
C ASN A 268 24.85 -39.81 -18.15
N PRO A 269 24.86 -40.26 -19.42
CA PRO A 269 23.73 -40.98 -20.02
C PRO A 269 23.56 -42.40 -19.45
#